data_32c920cfa5fbe0f8366d556c2c20b4a5
#
_entry.id   32c920cfa5fbe0f8366d556c2c20b4a5
#
_cell.length_a   1.000
_cell.length_b   1.000
_cell.length_c   1.000
_cell.angle_alpha   90.00
_cell.angle_beta   90.00
_cell.angle_gamma   90.00
#
_symmetry.space_group_name_H-M   'P 1'
#
loop_
_entity.id
_entity.type
_entity.pdbx_description
1 polymer ?
#
loop_
_entity_poly.entity_id
_entity_poly.type
_entity_poly.pdbx_seq_one_letter_code
_entity_poly.pdbx_strand_id
1 'polypeptide(L)'
;MENDRIERQYQDSKDLVAYLMEKSEVSFATYIDSVYKKVLVLSAASYFESVISKDISAYATKVSGSDKRIVTLIENKAIKRQYHTLFDWDKNNTNKFCSLFGENTKNKVREQLDENEHLKAAERAFVELGRQRNLLVHENFAEYDVNTTVEEIYEKNKLACEFVSYIEKVLDPSFVKQLAQDG
;
A
#
# COMPACT_ATOMS: atom_id res chain seq x y z
N MET A 1 -12.18 9.43 -3.32
CA MET A 1 -13.00 8.55 -4.22
C MET A 1 -12.67 7.05 -4.11
N GLU A 2 -11.43 6.58 -4.27
CA GLU A 2 -11.16 5.12 -4.12
C GLU A 2 -11.07 4.69 -2.65
N ASN A 3 -10.57 5.52 -1.76
CA ASN A 3 -10.58 5.27 -0.31
C ASN A 3 -12.02 5.19 0.24
N ASP A 4 -12.95 5.97 -0.31
CA ASP A 4 -14.39 5.92 0.03
C ASP A 4 -15.02 4.55 -0.28
N ARG A 5 -14.46 3.81 -1.27
CA ARG A 5 -14.93 2.46 -1.61
C ARG A 5 -14.48 1.42 -0.59
N ILE A 6 -13.24 1.54 -0.09
CA ILE A 6 -12.72 0.64 0.95
C ILE A 6 -13.47 0.87 2.26
N GLU A 7 -13.73 2.13 2.61
CA GLU A 7 -14.55 2.48 3.76
C GLU A 7 -15.97 1.90 3.64
N ARG A 8 -16.59 2.03 2.46
CA ARG A 8 -17.91 1.43 2.21
C ARG A 8 -17.87 -0.10 2.34
N GLN A 9 -16.88 -0.77 1.74
CA GLN A 9 -16.73 -2.22 1.87
C GLN A 9 -16.58 -2.64 3.35
N TYR A 10 -15.80 -1.87 4.13
CA TYR A 10 -15.67 -2.10 5.57
C TYR A 10 -17.02 -1.96 6.28
N GLN A 11 -17.76 -0.89 6.04
CA GLN A 11 -19.05 -0.65 6.68
C GLN A 11 -20.08 -1.70 6.27
N ASP A 12 -20.22 -1.98 4.96
CA ASP A 12 -21.13 -3.01 4.43
C ASP A 12 -20.85 -4.39 5.05
N SER A 13 -19.57 -4.74 5.26
CA SER A 13 -19.19 -6.00 5.88
C SER A 13 -19.68 -6.09 7.32
N LYS A 14 -19.50 -5.03 8.11
CA LYS A 14 -19.95 -4.97 9.51
C LYS A 14 -21.45 -5.06 9.61
N ASP A 15 -22.17 -4.31 8.80
CA ASP A 15 -23.63 -4.29 8.80
C ASP A 15 -24.20 -5.67 8.44
N LEU A 16 -23.57 -6.35 7.44
CA LEU A 16 -23.99 -7.69 7.05
C LEU A 16 -23.72 -8.73 8.13
N VAL A 17 -22.53 -8.70 8.75
CA VAL A 17 -22.20 -9.61 9.85
C VAL A 17 -23.15 -9.38 11.04
N ALA A 18 -23.41 -8.13 11.41
CA ALA A 18 -24.34 -7.78 12.48
C ALA A 18 -25.77 -8.29 12.20
N TYR A 19 -26.25 -8.10 10.97
CA TYR A 19 -27.55 -8.60 10.54
C TYR A 19 -27.65 -10.13 10.64
N LEU A 20 -26.63 -10.85 10.17
CA LEU A 20 -26.61 -12.32 10.25
C LEU A 20 -26.59 -12.82 11.69
N MET A 21 -25.81 -12.16 12.56
CA MET A 21 -25.78 -12.47 14.00
C MET A 21 -27.13 -12.24 14.67
N GLU A 22 -27.82 -11.15 14.33
CA GLU A 22 -29.19 -10.87 14.83
C GLU A 22 -30.19 -11.97 14.41
N LYS A 23 -30.01 -12.55 13.21
CA LYS A 23 -30.82 -13.68 12.72
C LYS A 23 -30.36 -15.05 13.26
N SER A 24 -29.39 -15.08 14.16
CA SER A 24 -28.79 -16.32 14.68
C SER A 24 -28.10 -17.18 13.61
N GLU A 25 -27.74 -16.59 12.48
CA GLU A 25 -27.04 -17.24 11.36
C GLU A 25 -25.51 -17.21 11.56
N VAL A 26 -25.05 -17.74 12.70
CA VAL A 26 -23.65 -17.63 13.17
C VAL A 26 -22.65 -18.19 12.15
N SER A 27 -22.95 -19.33 11.52
CA SER A 27 -22.05 -19.95 10.54
C SER A 27 -21.86 -19.07 9.31
N PHE A 28 -22.92 -18.44 8.81
CA PHE A 28 -22.83 -17.50 7.69
C PHE A 28 -22.11 -16.22 8.08
N ALA A 29 -22.35 -15.68 9.28
CA ALA A 29 -21.66 -14.51 9.79
C ALA A 29 -20.14 -14.74 9.85
N THR A 30 -19.70 -15.89 10.38
CA THR A 30 -18.27 -16.26 10.45
C THR A 30 -17.65 -16.41 9.05
N TYR A 31 -18.36 -17.06 8.13
CA TYR A 31 -17.88 -17.22 6.75
C TYR A 31 -17.74 -15.87 6.03
N ILE A 32 -18.74 -15.01 6.14
CA ILE A 32 -18.75 -13.67 5.54
C ILE A 32 -17.62 -12.82 6.12
N ASP A 33 -17.40 -12.81 7.44
CA ASP A 33 -16.30 -12.10 8.09
C ASP A 33 -14.94 -12.54 7.52
N SER A 34 -14.72 -13.86 7.41
CA SER A 34 -13.49 -14.42 6.82
C SER A 34 -13.27 -13.95 5.36
N VAL A 35 -14.33 -13.95 4.54
CA VAL A 35 -14.24 -13.51 3.15
C VAL A 35 -13.96 -12.02 3.05
N TYR A 36 -14.66 -11.18 3.82
CA TYR A 36 -14.48 -9.73 3.76
C TYR A 36 -13.10 -9.27 4.22
N LYS A 37 -12.48 -9.93 5.20
CA LYS A 37 -11.08 -9.70 5.58
C LYS A 37 -10.15 -9.81 4.37
N LYS A 38 -10.29 -10.87 3.60
CA LYS A 38 -9.50 -11.10 2.37
C LYS A 38 -9.80 -10.04 1.31
N VAL A 39 -11.07 -9.71 1.12
CA VAL A 39 -11.50 -8.67 0.16
C VAL A 39 -10.91 -7.31 0.52
N LEU A 40 -10.93 -6.90 1.79
CA LEU A 40 -10.39 -5.61 2.24
C LEU A 40 -8.87 -5.54 2.03
N VAL A 41 -8.12 -6.59 2.35
CA VAL A 41 -6.67 -6.65 2.10
C VAL A 41 -6.37 -6.50 0.61
N LEU A 42 -7.08 -7.23 -0.26
CA LEU A 42 -6.87 -7.14 -1.71
C LEU A 42 -7.26 -5.77 -2.26
N SER A 43 -8.35 -5.18 -1.78
CA SER A 43 -8.81 -3.85 -2.20
C SER A 43 -7.80 -2.77 -1.81
N ALA A 44 -7.30 -2.79 -0.56
CA ALA A 44 -6.28 -1.86 -0.08
C ALA A 44 -4.99 -1.97 -0.91
N ALA A 45 -4.47 -3.18 -1.09
CA ALA A 45 -3.25 -3.40 -1.85
C ALA A 45 -3.39 -3.00 -3.33
N SER A 46 -4.53 -3.27 -3.97
CA SER A 46 -4.81 -2.83 -5.34
C SER A 46 -4.87 -1.30 -5.45
N TYR A 47 -5.43 -0.64 -4.45
CA TYR A 47 -5.43 0.81 -4.39
C TYR A 47 -4.01 1.37 -4.32
N PHE A 48 -3.17 0.85 -3.43
CA PHE A 48 -1.77 1.27 -3.30
C PHE A 48 -0.98 1.03 -4.58
N GLU A 49 -1.14 -0.13 -5.22
CA GLU A 49 -0.53 -0.42 -6.52
C GLU A 49 -0.92 0.61 -7.57
N SER A 50 -2.21 0.97 -7.65
CA SER A 50 -2.71 1.98 -8.59
C SER A 50 -2.10 3.35 -8.34
N VAL A 51 -2.06 3.81 -7.08
CA VAL A 51 -1.53 5.14 -6.72
C VAL A 51 -0.03 5.20 -6.97
N ILE A 52 0.76 4.29 -6.39
CA ILE A 52 2.22 4.31 -6.52
C ILE A 52 2.66 4.16 -7.98
N SER A 53 1.96 3.34 -8.76
CA SER A 53 2.25 3.22 -10.20
C SER A 53 2.03 4.52 -10.96
N LYS A 54 0.96 5.26 -10.63
CA LYS A 54 0.69 6.60 -11.20
C LYS A 54 1.75 7.61 -10.78
N ASP A 55 2.17 7.58 -9.51
CA ASP A 55 3.17 8.51 -8.96
C ASP A 55 4.55 8.28 -9.62
N ILE A 56 4.96 7.02 -9.83
CA ILE A 56 6.19 6.70 -10.55
C ILE A 56 6.11 7.19 -12.00
N SER A 57 4.98 7.02 -12.69
CA SER A 57 4.78 7.50 -14.06
C SER A 57 4.80 9.03 -14.12
N ALA A 58 4.17 9.70 -13.16
CA ALA A 58 4.18 11.16 -13.05
C ALA A 58 5.59 11.69 -12.77
N TYR A 59 6.34 11.07 -11.86
CA TYR A 59 7.75 11.38 -11.61
C TYR A 59 8.59 11.25 -12.89
N ALA A 60 8.49 10.11 -13.59
CA ALA A 60 9.21 9.87 -14.83
C ALA A 60 8.90 10.95 -15.89
N THR A 61 7.63 11.33 -16.03
CA THR A 61 7.18 12.38 -16.94
C THR A 61 7.81 13.73 -16.57
N LYS A 62 7.79 14.08 -15.28
CA LYS A 62 8.30 15.36 -14.78
C LYS A 62 9.83 15.49 -14.96
N VAL A 63 10.59 14.45 -14.60
CA VAL A 63 12.07 14.50 -14.65
C VAL A 63 12.65 14.33 -16.05
N SER A 64 11.94 13.64 -16.96
CA SER A 64 12.37 13.45 -18.35
C SER A 64 11.99 14.61 -19.29
N GLY A 65 11.34 15.66 -18.77
CA GLY A 65 10.80 16.73 -19.62
C GLY A 65 9.73 16.22 -20.60
N SER A 66 8.95 15.21 -20.16
CA SER A 66 7.88 14.58 -20.96
C SER A 66 8.38 13.77 -22.19
N ASP A 67 9.64 13.30 -22.19
CA ASP A 67 10.11 12.37 -23.23
C ASP A 67 9.34 11.05 -23.13
N LYS A 68 8.42 10.85 -24.08
CA LYS A 68 7.52 9.68 -24.09
C LYS A 68 8.27 8.34 -24.17
N ARG A 69 9.47 8.29 -24.75
CA ARG A 69 10.27 7.05 -24.83
C ARG A 69 10.78 6.62 -23.47
N ILE A 70 11.24 7.59 -22.65
CA ILE A 70 11.70 7.32 -21.28
C ILE A 70 10.52 6.91 -20.41
N VAL A 71 9.41 7.65 -20.48
CA VAL A 71 8.19 7.30 -19.71
C VAL A 71 7.71 5.90 -20.10
N THR A 72 7.59 5.59 -21.39
CA THR A 72 7.17 4.27 -21.86
C THR A 72 8.13 3.15 -21.43
N LEU A 73 9.45 3.42 -21.43
CA LEU A 73 10.44 2.45 -20.94
C LEU A 73 10.22 2.14 -19.44
N ILE A 74 10.05 3.16 -18.62
CA ILE A 74 9.80 3.01 -17.18
C ILE A 74 8.48 2.28 -16.94
N GLU A 75 7.41 2.66 -17.62
CA GLU A 75 6.11 2.00 -17.50
C GLU A 75 6.20 0.51 -17.85
N ASN A 76 6.90 0.17 -18.94
CA ASN A 76 6.99 -1.22 -19.40
C ASN A 76 7.94 -2.07 -18.55
N LYS A 77 8.99 -1.48 -17.95
CA LYS A 77 10.04 -2.23 -17.24
C LYS A 77 9.94 -2.15 -15.73
N ALA A 78 9.42 -1.06 -15.17
CA ALA A 78 9.34 -0.87 -13.73
C ALA A 78 7.91 -0.95 -13.17
N ILE A 79 6.88 -0.70 -13.99
CA ILE A 79 5.49 -0.65 -13.51
C ILE A 79 4.70 -1.88 -13.96
N LYS A 80 4.58 -2.11 -15.27
CA LYS A 80 3.71 -3.17 -15.81
C LYS A 80 4.14 -4.55 -15.30
N ARG A 81 3.27 -5.18 -14.49
CA ARG A 81 3.49 -6.51 -13.90
C ARG A 81 4.72 -6.61 -13.01
N GLN A 82 5.29 -5.49 -12.57
CA GLN A 82 6.50 -5.44 -11.76
C GLN A 82 6.28 -4.81 -10.37
N TYR A 83 5.11 -4.23 -10.11
CA TYR A 83 4.83 -3.56 -8.84
C TYR A 83 5.23 -4.39 -7.61
N HIS A 84 4.89 -5.68 -7.60
CA HIS A 84 5.22 -6.58 -6.51
C HIS A 84 6.72 -6.74 -6.28
N THR A 85 7.56 -6.46 -7.28
CA THR A 85 9.02 -6.56 -7.18
C THR A 85 9.69 -5.28 -6.67
N LEU A 86 8.96 -4.16 -6.62
CA LEU A 86 9.47 -2.87 -6.15
C LEU A 86 9.79 -2.89 -4.65
N PHE A 87 9.08 -3.72 -3.91
CA PHE A 87 9.21 -3.83 -2.46
C PHE A 87 9.77 -5.20 -2.05
N ASP A 88 10.35 -5.27 -0.87
CA ASP A 88 10.68 -6.51 -0.18
C ASP A 88 9.65 -6.72 0.95
N TRP A 89 8.60 -7.44 0.62
CA TRP A 89 7.44 -7.60 1.50
C TRP A 89 7.71 -8.44 2.76
N ASP A 90 8.84 -9.16 2.79
CA ASP A 90 9.27 -9.93 3.97
C ASP A 90 10.01 -9.05 4.98
N LYS A 91 10.37 -7.84 4.60
CA LYS A 91 11.01 -6.85 5.47
C LYS A 91 10.00 -5.78 5.88
N ASN A 92 10.03 -5.39 7.15
CA ASN A 92 9.15 -4.36 7.70
C ASN A 92 9.60 -2.93 7.32
N ASN A 93 10.03 -2.72 6.07
CA ASN A 93 10.49 -1.42 5.58
C ASN A 93 10.44 -1.34 4.05
N THR A 94 10.53 -0.13 3.53
CA THR A 94 10.51 0.18 2.10
C THR A 94 11.88 0.51 1.51
N ASN A 95 12.97 0.10 2.17
CA ASN A 95 14.35 0.40 1.75
C ASN A 95 14.64 -0.01 0.31
N LYS A 96 14.13 -1.17 -0.13
CA LYS A 96 14.28 -1.64 -1.50
C LYS A 96 13.68 -0.64 -2.48
N PHE A 97 12.46 -0.19 -2.24
CA PHE A 97 11.80 0.81 -3.08
C PHE A 97 12.59 2.12 -3.11
N CYS A 98 12.95 2.65 -1.96
CA CYS A 98 13.68 3.92 -1.87
C CYS A 98 15.04 3.85 -2.57
N SER A 99 15.75 2.70 -2.50
CA SER A 99 17.04 2.51 -3.16
C SER A 99 16.99 2.54 -4.69
N LEU A 100 15.80 2.31 -5.29
CA LEU A 100 15.61 2.46 -6.74
C LEU A 100 15.82 3.92 -7.20
N PHE A 101 15.64 4.88 -6.30
CA PHE A 101 15.84 6.32 -6.53
C PHE A 101 17.19 6.83 -6.01
N GLY A 102 18.09 5.92 -5.63
CA GLY A 102 19.45 6.19 -5.16
C GLY A 102 19.60 6.13 -3.64
N GLU A 103 20.84 5.90 -3.18
CA GLU A 103 21.15 5.75 -1.75
C GLU A 103 20.85 7.01 -0.93
N ASN A 104 21.05 8.21 -1.52
CA ASN A 104 20.73 9.47 -0.84
C ASN A 104 19.23 9.56 -0.51
N THR A 105 18.36 9.21 -1.46
CA THR A 105 16.91 9.17 -1.25
C THR A 105 16.55 8.19 -0.14
N LYS A 106 17.12 6.99 -0.20
CA LYS A 106 16.88 5.98 0.83
C LYS A 106 17.30 6.45 2.23
N ASN A 107 18.51 7.02 2.35
CA ASN A 107 19.03 7.49 3.64
C ASN A 107 18.15 8.60 4.23
N LYS A 108 17.73 9.56 3.39
CA LYS A 108 16.85 10.66 3.84
C LYS A 108 15.47 10.15 4.29
N VAL A 109 14.88 9.23 3.52
CA VAL A 109 13.62 8.61 3.91
C VAL A 109 13.76 7.90 5.25
N ARG A 110 14.87 7.17 5.49
CA ARG A 110 15.13 6.51 6.77
C ARG A 110 15.24 7.51 7.91
N GLU A 111 15.98 8.58 7.73
CA GLU A 111 16.13 9.66 8.72
C GLU A 111 14.76 10.23 9.11
N GLN A 112 13.94 10.61 8.13
CA GLN A 112 12.60 11.15 8.38
C GLN A 112 11.66 10.15 9.06
N LEU A 113 11.76 8.86 8.72
CA LEU A 113 10.98 7.81 9.37
C LEU A 113 11.46 7.53 10.79
N ASP A 114 12.76 7.64 11.06
CA ASP A 114 13.31 7.44 12.40
C ASP A 114 12.99 8.61 13.34
N GLU A 115 12.80 9.80 12.80
CA GLU A 115 12.35 11.00 13.53
C GLU A 115 10.82 11.05 13.73
N ASN A 116 10.05 10.25 13.00
CA ASN A 116 8.58 10.28 13.02
C ASN A 116 7.99 8.87 13.21
N GLU A 117 7.74 8.50 14.47
CA GLU A 117 7.18 7.18 14.82
C GLU A 117 5.80 6.92 14.20
N HIS A 118 4.97 7.96 13.98
CA HIS A 118 3.68 7.80 13.32
C HIS A 118 3.86 7.42 11.84
N LEU A 119 4.75 8.11 11.13
CA LEU A 119 5.06 7.80 9.73
C LEU A 119 5.71 6.42 9.59
N LYS A 120 6.55 6.04 10.55
CA LYS A 120 7.14 4.70 10.63
C LYS A 120 6.08 3.61 10.87
N ALA A 121 5.08 3.87 11.68
CA ALA A 121 3.94 2.97 11.86
C ALA A 121 3.11 2.87 10.56
N ALA A 122 2.95 3.97 9.84
CA ALA A 122 2.28 3.99 8.53
C ALA A 122 3.04 3.17 7.47
N GLU A 123 4.38 3.25 7.43
CA GLU A 123 5.22 2.38 6.58
C GLU A 123 4.99 0.89 6.91
N ARG A 124 5.00 0.53 8.20
CA ARG A 124 4.78 -0.86 8.62
C ARG A 124 3.41 -1.37 8.22
N ALA A 125 2.36 -0.54 8.38
CA ALA A 125 1.01 -0.89 7.98
C ALA A 125 0.90 -1.13 6.46
N PHE A 126 1.54 -0.30 5.66
CA PHE A 126 1.63 -0.46 4.20
C PHE A 126 2.31 -1.78 3.82
N VAL A 127 3.49 -2.06 4.38
CA VAL A 127 4.25 -3.28 4.07
C VAL A 127 3.49 -4.52 4.51
N GLU A 128 2.85 -4.49 5.68
CA GLU A 128 2.07 -5.63 6.19
C GLU A 128 0.88 -5.95 5.29
N LEU A 129 0.11 -4.95 4.84
CA LEU A 129 -1.00 -5.17 3.90
C LEU A 129 -0.51 -5.73 2.56
N GLY A 130 0.63 -5.24 2.07
CA GLY A 130 1.27 -5.78 0.87
C GLY A 130 1.73 -7.22 1.04
N ARG A 131 2.30 -7.57 2.19
CA ARG A 131 2.69 -8.96 2.53
C ARG A 131 1.46 -9.87 2.60
N GLN A 132 0.41 -9.46 3.29
CA GLN A 132 -0.84 -10.23 3.38
C GLN A 132 -1.46 -10.46 1.99
N ARG A 133 -1.45 -9.44 1.13
CA ARG A 133 -1.90 -9.58 -0.27
C ARG A 133 -1.07 -10.63 -1.03
N ASN A 134 0.25 -10.63 -0.85
CA ASN A 134 1.09 -11.62 -1.52
C ASN A 134 0.78 -13.04 -1.07
N LEU A 135 0.58 -13.26 0.22
CA LEU A 135 0.15 -14.56 0.75
C LEU A 135 -1.21 -14.97 0.16
N LEU A 136 -2.20 -14.08 0.13
CA LEU A 136 -3.52 -14.34 -0.47
C LEU A 136 -3.48 -14.70 -1.95
N VAL A 137 -2.49 -14.22 -2.70
CA VAL A 137 -2.37 -14.47 -4.15
C VAL A 137 -1.54 -15.73 -4.45
N HIS A 138 -0.56 -16.06 -3.61
CA HIS A 138 0.36 -17.17 -3.84
C HIS A 138 0.00 -18.44 -3.09
N GLU A 139 -0.73 -18.35 -1.99
CA GLU A 139 -1.28 -19.49 -1.27
C GLU A 139 -2.70 -19.81 -1.75
N ASN A 140 -3.25 -20.94 -1.28
CA ASN A 140 -4.64 -21.27 -1.57
C ASN A 140 -5.57 -20.26 -0.89
N PHE A 141 -6.17 -19.38 -1.68
CA PHE A 141 -7.08 -18.32 -1.19
C PHE A 141 -8.20 -18.88 -0.29
N ALA A 142 -8.68 -20.08 -0.57
CA ALA A 142 -9.76 -20.69 0.22
C ALA A 142 -9.28 -21.09 1.62
N GLU A 143 -8.05 -21.55 1.74
CA GLU A 143 -7.48 -22.11 2.98
C GLU A 143 -6.72 -21.07 3.82
N TYR A 144 -6.24 -19.97 3.20
CA TYR A 144 -5.51 -18.94 3.92
C TYR A 144 -6.43 -18.14 4.85
N ASP A 145 -6.12 -18.13 6.14
CA ASP A 145 -6.84 -17.33 7.14
C ASP A 145 -6.11 -16.02 7.44
N VAL A 146 -6.87 -14.94 7.36
CA VAL A 146 -6.40 -13.62 7.79
C VAL A 146 -6.64 -13.47 9.29
N ASN A 147 -5.57 -13.57 10.09
CA ASN A 147 -5.61 -13.57 11.56
C ASN A 147 -5.81 -12.18 12.20
N THR A 148 -6.25 -11.19 11.42
CA THR A 148 -6.59 -9.84 11.89
C THR A 148 -8.08 -9.60 11.73
N THR A 149 -8.63 -8.69 12.54
CA THR A 149 -10.05 -8.30 12.42
C THR A 149 -10.27 -7.37 11.24
N VAL A 150 -11.52 -7.24 10.82
CA VAL A 150 -11.92 -6.29 9.76
C VAL A 150 -11.57 -4.85 10.17
N GLU A 151 -11.75 -4.52 11.45
CA GLU A 151 -11.40 -3.24 12.05
C GLU A 151 -9.90 -2.95 11.96
N GLU A 152 -9.07 -3.92 12.37
CA GLU A 152 -7.61 -3.77 12.30
C GLU A 152 -7.11 -3.61 10.87
N ILE A 153 -7.68 -4.32 9.90
CA ILE A 153 -7.36 -4.16 8.48
C ILE A 153 -7.72 -2.75 8.01
N TYR A 154 -8.88 -2.24 8.39
CA TYR A 154 -9.33 -0.91 8.01
C TYR A 154 -8.46 0.19 8.64
N GLU A 155 -8.11 0.10 9.93
CA GLU A 155 -7.20 1.03 10.59
C GLU A 155 -5.79 1.00 9.95
N LYS A 156 -5.26 -0.18 9.63
CA LYS A 156 -4.01 -0.32 8.89
C LYS A 156 -4.10 0.31 7.50
N ASN A 157 -5.24 0.17 6.80
CA ASN A 157 -5.44 0.83 5.51
C ASN A 157 -5.37 2.35 5.63
N LYS A 158 -5.97 2.95 6.66
CA LYS A 158 -5.90 4.40 6.89
C LYS A 158 -4.45 4.86 7.09
N LEU A 159 -3.71 4.19 7.96
CA LEU A 159 -2.29 4.49 8.20
C LEU A 159 -1.46 4.30 6.91
N ALA A 160 -1.67 3.21 6.19
CA ALA A 160 -0.94 2.94 4.95
C ALA A 160 -1.22 4.00 3.87
N CYS A 161 -2.42 4.57 3.80
CA CYS A 161 -2.74 5.69 2.90
C CYS A 161 -1.87 6.93 3.21
N GLU A 162 -1.57 7.19 4.48
CA GLU A 162 -0.68 8.30 4.85
C GLU A 162 0.74 8.04 4.35
N PHE A 163 1.23 6.81 4.45
CA PHE A 163 2.53 6.43 3.90
C PHE A 163 2.56 6.52 2.36
N VAL A 164 1.51 6.10 1.67
CA VAL A 164 1.39 6.24 0.21
C VAL A 164 1.43 7.73 -0.20
N SER A 165 0.75 8.60 0.54
CA SER A 165 0.82 10.06 0.33
C SER A 165 2.21 10.63 0.62
N TYR A 166 2.97 10.02 1.54
CA TYR A 166 4.37 10.37 1.77
C TYR A 166 5.26 9.92 0.60
N ILE A 167 5.03 8.74 0.02
CA ILE A 167 5.75 8.28 -1.20
C ILE A 167 5.58 9.29 -2.34
N GLU A 168 4.38 9.84 -2.55
CA GLU A 168 4.15 10.90 -3.56
C GLU A 168 5.08 12.09 -3.34
N LYS A 169 5.27 12.52 -2.08
CA LYS A 169 6.21 13.62 -1.73
C LYS A 169 7.67 13.24 -2.00
N VAL A 170 8.07 12.01 -1.66
CA VAL A 170 9.42 11.49 -1.92
C VAL A 170 9.72 11.49 -3.43
N LEU A 171 8.73 11.20 -4.26
CA LEU A 171 8.84 11.20 -5.72
C LEU A 171 8.76 12.61 -6.33
N ASP A 172 8.50 13.67 -5.55
CA ASP A 172 8.60 15.03 -6.08
C ASP A 172 10.08 15.39 -6.31
N PRO A 173 10.46 15.88 -7.49
CA PRO A 173 11.85 16.29 -7.78
C PRO A 173 12.42 17.36 -6.84
N SER A 174 11.57 18.13 -6.16
CA SER A 174 11.99 19.09 -5.14
C SER A 174 12.47 18.42 -3.84
N PHE A 175 12.05 17.20 -3.56
CA PHE A 175 12.45 16.46 -2.37
C PHE A 175 13.97 16.30 -2.25
N VAL A 176 14.64 15.97 -3.35
CA VAL A 176 16.11 15.85 -3.41
C VAL A 176 16.81 17.21 -3.37
N LYS A 177 16.19 18.27 -3.91
CA LYS A 177 16.77 19.62 -3.88
C LYS A 177 16.80 20.24 -2.49
N GLN A 178 15.80 19.95 -1.64
CA GLN A 178 15.78 20.34 -0.25
C GLN A 178 16.94 19.70 0.54
N LEU A 179 17.37 18.51 0.16
CA LEU A 179 18.49 17.79 0.77
C LEU A 179 19.85 18.49 0.57
N ALA A 180 20.00 19.21 -0.53
CA ALA A 180 21.27 19.89 -0.86
C ALA A 180 21.38 21.28 -0.18
N GLN A 181 20.29 21.75 0.46
CA GLN A 181 20.25 23.05 1.16
C GLN A 181 20.38 22.90 2.69
N ASP A 182 20.11 21.70 3.22
CA ASP A 182 20.17 21.39 4.66
C ASP A 182 21.50 20.73 5.07
N GLY A 183 22.46 20.58 4.19
CA GLY A 183 23.82 20.04 4.39
C GLY A 183 24.89 21.05 3.96
#